data_ae598c69784097c6eec4025442b5a39f
#
_entry.id   ae598c69784097c6eec4025442b5a39f
#
_cell.length_a   1.000
_cell.length_b   1.000
_cell.length_c   1.000
_cell.angle_alpha   90.00
_cell.angle_beta   90.00
_cell.angle_gamma   90.00
#
_symmetry.space_group_name_H-M   'P 1'
#
loop_
_entity.id
_entity.type
_entity.pdbx_description
1 polymer ?
#
loop_
_entity_poly.entity_id
_entity_poly.type
_entity_poly.pdbx_seq_one_letter_code
_entity_poly.pdbx_strand_id
1 'polypeptide(L)'
;MYVKNFSAESSKENVKNRDNDDSCGSKITCQDPVKSRGIKKKENKTEMNNTNPILSDESEKMKNRELLEEYFSDSLEIDLLLRLYPDDEDTLYQIVNLLVDTCATNRKLLHIAGDDKPAEVVRSRFMKLNADHIRFMLKCLAENSNPIRNMKQYLLASLYNAPTTMQLSYQNQTNHDLANRR
;
A
#
# COMPACT_ATOMS: atom_id res chain seq x y z
N MET A 1 18.04 23.74 50.18
CA MET A 1 18.27 25.18 49.97
C MET A 1 18.59 25.45 48.52
N TYR A 2 17.83 26.33 47.96
CA TYR A 2 17.80 27.07 46.70
C TYR A 2 16.99 26.47 45.57
N VAL A 3 15.75 26.90 45.60
CA VAL A 3 14.79 26.99 44.50
C VAL A 3 15.19 28.20 43.64
N LYS A 4 15.14 28.10 42.31
CA LYS A 4 14.95 29.26 41.43
C LYS A 4 13.89 28.94 40.39
N ASN A 5 12.71 29.52 40.65
CA ASN A 5 11.65 29.80 39.68
C ASN A 5 12.18 30.83 38.68
N PHE A 6 11.81 30.66 37.40
CA PHE A 6 11.73 31.78 36.47
C PHE A 6 10.37 31.72 35.77
N SER A 7 9.55 32.70 36.12
CA SER A 7 8.25 33.02 35.53
C SER A 7 8.39 34.04 34.41
N ALA A 8 7.53 33.91 33.43
CA ALA A 8 6.84 34.92 32.62
C ALA A 8 7.69 35.95 31.82
N GLU A 9 7.37 36.15 30.56
CA GLU A 9 6.40 37.16 30.12
C GLU A 9 6.11 37.11 28.62
N SER A 10 4.89 37.21 28.33
CA SER A 10 4.07 37.67 27.24
C SER A 10 4.65 38.85 26.42
N SER A 11 4.58 38.74 25.10
CA SER A 11 4.43 39.90 24.23
C SER A 11 3.62 39.56 22.98
N LYS A 12 2.41 40.08 22.96
CA LYS A 12 1.52 40.23 21.81
C LYS A 12 2.04 41.36 20.94
N GLU A 13 2.21 41.19 19.66
CA GLU A 13 2.15 42.29 18.71
C GLU A 13 1.28 41.96 17.52
N ASN A 14 0.30 42.82 17.37
CA ASN A 14 -0.77 42.90 16.41
C ASN A 14 -0.33 43.92 15.35
N VAL A 15 -0.26 43.58 14.08
CA VAL A 15 -0.12 44.55 12.98
C VAL A 15 -1.08 44.27 11.85
N LYS A 16 -1.91 45.21 11.68
CA LYS A 16 -3.03 45.52 10.80
C LYS A 16 -2.78 45.34 9.29
N ASN A 17 -3.89 44.98 8.65
CA ASN A 17 -4.41 45.28 7.30
C ASN A 17 -3.62 46.30 6.44
N ARG A 18 -3.50 45.96 5.16
CA ARG A 18 -3.62 46.94 4.07
C ARG A 18 -4.34 46.30 2.89
N ASP A 19 -5.54 46.84 2.69
CA ASP A 19 -6.31 46.75 1.46
C ASP A 19 -5.56 47.46 0.34
N ASN A 20 -5.59 46.92 -0.86
CA ASN A 20 -5.49 47.73 -2.08
C ASN A 20 -6.36 47.08 -3.16
N ASP A 21 -7.50 47.72 -3.34
CA ASP A 21 -8.25 47.76 -4.59
C ASP A 21 -7.36 48.37 -5.68
N ASP A 22 -7.39 47.77 -6.84
CA ASP A 22 -7.41 48.57 -8.08
C ASP A 22 -8.06 47.75 -9.23
N SER A 23 -9.15 48.35 -9.63
CA SER A 23 -10.01 48.14 -10.76
C SER A 23 -9.28 48.41 -12.07
N CYS A 24 -9.37 47.52 -13.06
CA CYS A 24 -9.37 47.94 -14.45
C CYS A 24 -10.23 47.03 -15.32
N GLY A 25 -11.37 47.54 -15.70
CA GLY A 25 -12.27 46.92 -16.65
C GLY A 25 -11.76 47.06 -18.11
N SER A 26 -12.01 46.02 -18.88
CA SER A 26 -12.08 46.14 -20.34
C SER A 26 -13.14 45.22 -20.88
N LYS A 27 -14.24 45.81 -21.31
CA LYS A 27 -15.29 45.20 -22.13
C LYS A 27 -14.73 44.92 -23.50
N ILE A 28 -14.85 43.72 -24.01
CA ILE A 28 -14.84 43.44 -25.44
C ILE A 28 -16.03 42.58 -25.82
N THR A 29 -16.75 43.12 -26.74
CA THR A 29 -18.03 42.89 -27.37
C THR A 29 -18.09 41.55 -28.15
N CYS A 30 -19.28 40.97 -28.13
CA CYS A 30 -19.76 39.85 -28.95
C CYS A 30 -19.56 40.07 -30.47
N GLN A 31 -19.19 38.99 -31.17
CA GLN A 31 -19.61 38.80 -32.59
C GLN A 31 -19.76 37.30 -32.86
N ASP A 32 -20.98 36.87 -33.16
CA ASP A 32 -21.40 35.65 -33.84
C ASP A 32 -21.25 35.82 -35.37
N PRO A 33 -21.58 34.82 -36.19
CA PRO A 33 -21.19 33.42 -36.26
C PRO A 33 -20.64 33.06 -37.67
N VAL A 34 -19.80 32.03 -37.76
CA VAL A 34 -19.43 31.47 -39.05
C VAL A 34 -19.94 30.03 -39.14
N LYS A 35 -20.92 29.85 -40.00
CA LYS A 35 -21.41 28.54 -40.47
C LYS A 35 -20.29 27.80 -41.21
N SER A 36 -19.94 26.61 -40.79
CA SER A 36 -19.13 25.67 -41.55
C SER A 36 -19.77 24.28 -41.57
N ARG A 37 -20.26 23.96 -42.70
CA ARG A 37 -20.59 22.72 -43.44
C ARG A 37 -20.37 21.40 -42.69
N GLY A 38 -21.48 20.63 -42.65
CA GLY A 38 -21.56 19.26 -42.19
C GLY A 38 -20.68 18.27 -42.97
N ILE A 39 -19.97 17.47 -42.22
CA ILE A 39 -19.34 16.24 -42.70
C ILE A 39 -20.30 15.10 -42.32
N LYS A 40 -20.90 14.47 -43.35
CA LYS A 40 -21.70 13.25 -43.20
C LYS A 40 -20.79 12.13 -42.75
N LYS A 41 -20.86 11.73 -41.49
CA LYS A 41 -20.27 10.50 -40.99
C LYS A 41 -21.15 9.33 -41.39
N LYS A 42 -20.59 8.43 -42.19
CA LYS A 42 -21.17 7.12 -42.51
C LYS A 42 -21.36 6.36 -41.22
N GLU A 43 -22.59 5.96 -40.93
CA GLU A 43 -22.90 4.99 -39.87
C GLU A 43 -22.43 3.62 -40.34
N ASN A 44 -21.31 3.15 -39.77
CA ASN A 44 -20.98 1.74 -39.76
C ASN A 44 -21.80 1.09 -38.64
N LYS A 45 -22.85 0.39 -39.07
CA LYS A 45 -23.58 -0.55 -38.23
C LYS A 45 -22.65 -1.73 -37.94
N THR A 46 -21.88 -1.63 -36.85
CA THR A 46 -21.20 -2.79 -36.27
C THR A 46 -22.23 -3.43 -35.34
N GLU A 47 -22.60 -4.65 -35.68
CA GLU A 47 -23.46 -5.49 -34.85
C GLU A 47 -22.82 -5.61 -33.47
N MET A 48 -23.48 -5.06 -32.45
CA MET A 48 -23.16 -5.26 -31.07
C MET A 48 -23.40 -6.74 -30.73
N ASN A 49 -22.34 -7.51 -30.71
CA ASN A 49 -22.33 -8.75 -29.95
C ASN A 49 -22.60 -8.40 -28.51
N ASN A 50 -23.76 -8.79 -28.05
CA ASN A 50 -24.25 -8.63 -26.69
C ASN A 50 -23.52 -9.63 -25.78
N THR A 51 -22.20 -9.43 -25.61
CA THR A 51 -21.40 -10.10 -24.59
C THR A 51 -21.58 -9.32 -23.32
N ASN A 52 -22.22 -9.94 -22.35
CA ASN A 52 -22.57 -9.39 -21.05
C ASN A 52 -21.30 -8.81 -20.38
N PRO A 53 -21.14 -7.47 -20.21
CA PRO A 53 -19.87 -6.87 -19.74
C PRO A 53 -19.51 -7.28 -18.30
N ILE A 54 -20.50 -7.78 -17.56
CA ILE A 54 -20.34 -8.22 -16.16
C ILE A 54 -19.56 -9.55 -16.07
N LEU A 55 -19.78 -10.47 -17.02
CA LEU A 55 -19.11 -11.78 -17.03
C LEU A 55 -17.63 -11.70 -17.44
N SER A 56 -17.26 -10.73 -18.29
CA SER A 56 -15.86 -10.52 -18.70
C SER A 56 -15.00 -9.96 -17.57
N ASP A 57 -15.52 -9.01 -16.79
CA ASP A 57 -14.80 -8.37 -15.70
C ASP A 57 -14.52 -9.35 -14.51
N GLU A 58 -15.47 -10.23 -14.19
CA GLU A 58 -15.27 -11.27 -13.18
C GLU A 58 -14.26 -12.33 -13.64
N SER A 59 -14.31 -12.74 -14.90
CA SER A 59 -13.35 -13.70 -15.46
C SER A 59 -11.92 -13.14 -15.49
N GLU A 60 -11.75 -11.87 -15.82
CA GLU A 60 -10.45 -11.20 -15.79
C GLU A 60 -9.92 -11.04 -14.37
N LYS A 61 -10.77 -10.75 -13.39
CA LYS A 61 -10.41 -10.70 -11.98
C LYS A 61 -9.97 -12.05 -11.43
N MET A 62 -10.66 -13.12 -11.80
CA MET A 62 -10.27 -14.48 -11.40
C MET A 62 -8.91 -14.86 -11.99
N LYS A 63 -8.69 -14.66 -13.28
CA LYS A 63 -7.39 -14.90 -13.92
C LYS A 63 -6.27 -14.10 -13.29
N ASN A 64 -6.51 -12.85 -12.95
CA ASN A 64 -5.51 -12.02 -12.27
C ASN A 64 -5.17 -12.56 -10.87
N ARG A 65 -6.15 -13.11 -10.13
CA ARG A 65 -5.91 -13.75 -8.84
C ARG A 65 -5.07 -15.02 -8.99
N GLU A 66 -5.39 -15.89 -9.93
CA GLU A 66 -4.65 -17.11 -10.22
C GLU A 66 -3.18 -16.81 -10.57
N LEU A 67 -2.94 -15.81 -11.42
CA LEU A 67 -1.59 -15.37 -11.77
C LEU A 67 -0.81 -14.81 -10.56
N LEU A 68 -1.48 -14.09 -9.68
CA LEU A 68 -0.86 -13.58 -8.45
C LEU A 68 -0.55 -14.70 -7.46
N GLU A 69 -1.42 -15.70 -7.36
CA GLU A 69 -1.23 -16.87 -6.50
C GLU A 69 -0.04 -17.72 -6.97
N GLU A 70 0.04 -17.99 -8.27
CA GLU A 70 1.19 -18.66 -8.90
C GLU A 70 2.48 -17.87 -8.66
N TYR A 71 2.46 -16.56 -8.93
CA TYR A 71 3.61 -15.69 -8.71
C TYR A 71 4.10 -15.72 -7.25
N PHE A 72 3.20 -15.60 -6.27
CA PHE A 72 3.61 -15.63 -4.87
C PHE A 72 4.04 -17.01 -4.42
N SER A 73 3.41 -18.08 -4.90
CA SER A 73 3.82 -19.45 -4.59
C SER A 73 5.26 -19.71 -5.04
N ASP A 74 5.61 -19.27 -6.24
CA ASP A 74 6.96 -19.41 -6.79
C ASP A 74 7.98 -18.46 -6.11
N SER A 75 7.64 -17.17 -6.00
CA SER A 75 8.54 -16.16 -5.44
C SER A 75 8.87 -16.37 -3.96
N LEU A 76 7.92 -16.91 -3.20
CA LEU A 76 8.08 -17.24 -1.79
C LEU A 76 8.58 -18.66 -1.55
N GLU A 77 8.73 -19.46 -2.59
CA GLU A 77 9.15 -20.88 -2.50
C GLU A 77 8.25 -21.66 -1.53
N ILE A 78 6.92 -21.54 -1.68
CA ILE A 78 5.95 -22.10 -0.73
C ILE A 78 6.12 -23.60 -0.55
N ASP A 79 6.41 -24.34 -1.61
CA ASP A 79 6.66 -25.80 -1.54
C ASP A 79 7.85 -26.15 -0.64
N LEU A 80 8.89 -25.32 -0.64
CA LEU A 80 10.04 -25.48 0.24
C LEU A 80 9.67 -25.13 1.68
N LEU A 81 8.93 -24.04 1.86
CA LEU A 81 8.48 -23.60 3.20
C LEU A 81 7.57 -24.64 3.86
N LEU A 82 6.64 -25.24 3.12
CA LEU A 82 5.75 -26.32 3.62
C LEU A 82 6.54 -27.55 4.11
N ARG A 83 7.63 -27.89 3.44
CA ARG A 83 8.52 -28.97 3.86
C ARG A 83 9.32 -28.66 5.12
N LEU A 84 9.72 -27.37 5.27
CA LEU A 84 10.50 -26.91 6.43
C LEU A 84 9.64 -26.62 7.65
N TYR A 85 8.40 -26.19 7.45
CA TYR A 85 7.45 -25.76 8.48
C TYR A 85 6.09 -26.43 8.30
N PRO A 86 6.00 -27.76 8.48
CA PRO A 86 4.74 -28.48 8.26
C PRO A 86 3.64 -28.09 9.24
N ASP A 87 4.01 -27.64 10.44
CA ASP A 87 3.06 -27.20 11.48
C ASP A 87 2.47 -25.82 11.17
N ASP A 88 3.08 -25.05 10.27
CA ASP A 88 2.66 -23.69 9.87
C ASP A 88 1.96 -23.66 8.50
N GLU A 89 1.52 -24.81 7.97
CA GLU A 89 0.90 -24.94 6.66
C GLU A 89 -0.28 -23.97 6.47
N ASP A 90 -1.22 -23.98 7.43
CA ASP A 90 -2.38 -23.08 7.39
C ASP A 90 -1.97 -21.61 7.39
N THR A 91 -0.94 -21.26 8.14
CA THR A 91 -0.40 -19.90 8.21
C THR A 91 0.22 -19.48 6.88
N LEU A 92 0.96 -20.37 6.23
CA LEU A 92 1.58 -20.11 4.92
C LEU A 92 0.52 -19.87 3.85
N TYR A 93 -0.52 -20.70 3.77
CA TYR A 93 -1.62 -20.46 2.84
C TYR A 93 -2.40 -19.18 3.13
N GLN A 94 -2.63 -18.84 4.41
CA GLN A 94 -3.25 -17.57 4.78
C GLN A 94 -2.40 -16.36 4.35
N ILE A 95 -1.08 -16.45 4.42
CA ILE A 95 -0.16 -15.41 3.97
C ILE A 95 -0.27 -15.20 2.46
N VAL A 96 -0.22 -16.29 1.67
CA VAL A 96 -0.37 -16.21 0.21
C VAL A 96 -1.70 -15.58 -0.16
N ASN A 97 -2.81 -16.07 0.41
CA ASN A 97 -4.14 -15.52 0.18
C ASN A 97 -4.22 -14.03 0.55
N LEU A 98 -3.60 -13.62 1.66
CA LEU A 98 -3.58 -12.24 2.10
C LEU A 98 -2.81 -11.33 1.13
N LEU A 99 -1.69 -11.80 0.60
CA LEU A 99 -0.89 -11.09 -0.42
C LEU A 99 -1.66 -10.95 -1.72
N VAL A 100 -2.29 -12.04 -2.19
CA VAL A 100 -3.13 -12.05 -3.39
C VAL A 100 -4.29 -11.08 -3.25
N ASP A 101 -5.05 -11.15 -2.16
CA ASP A 101 -6.19 -10.25 -1.89
C ASP A 101 -5.76 -8.79 -1.86
N THR A 102 -4.61 -8.51 -1.25
CA THR A 102 -4.09 -7.15 -1.13
C THR A 102 -3.60 -6.62 -2.47
N CYS A 103 -2.98 -7.47 -3.29
CA CYS A 103 -2.48 -7.09 -4.61
C CYS A 103 -3.58 -7.04 -5.68
N ALA A 104 -4.62 -7.86 -5.57
CA ALA A 104 -5.76 -7.87 -6.50
C ALA A 104 -6.77 -6.74 -6.24
N THR A 105 -6.67 -6.03 -5.11
CA THR A 105 -7.65 -4.99 -4.78
C THR A 105 -7.61 -3.79 -5.72
N ASN A 106 -8.79 -3.24 -6.02
CA ASN A 106 -8.93 -2.00 -6.80
C ASN A 106 -8.93 -0.72 -5.92
N ARG A 107 -8.68 -0.85 -4.63
CA ARG A 107 -8.61 0.30 -3.73
C ARG A 107 -7.37 1.14 -4.03
N LYS A 108 -7.49 2.46 -3.98
CA LYS A 108 -6.37 3.38 -4.17
C LYS A 108 -5.47 3.48 -2.93
N LEU A 109 -6.06 3.31 -1.75
CA LEU A 109 -5.38 3.38 -0.46
C LEU A 109 -5.64 2.09 0.34
N LEU A 110 -4.64 1.66 1.06
CA LEU A 110 -4.66 0.50 1.96
C LEU A 110 -4.16 0.93 3.34
N HIS A 111 -4.92 0.60 4.38
CA HIS A 111 -4.54 0.87 5.75
C HIS A 111 -3.60 -0.20 6.28
N ILE A 112 -2.31 0.13 6.43
CA ILE A 112 -1.25 -0.81 6.86
C ILE A 112 -0.38 -0.15 7.93
N ALA A 113 -0.16 -0.84 9.02
CA ALA A 113 0.68 -0.38 10.14
C ALA A 113 0.23 0.97 10.73
N GLY A 114 -1.09 1.22 10.77
CA GLY A 114 -1.66 2.45 11.31
C GLY A 114 -1.69 3.64 10.36
N ASP A 115 -1.35 3.44 9.08
CA ASP A 115 -1.19 4.51 8.09
C ASP A 115 -1.89 4.14 6.77
N ASP A 116 -2.39 5.14 6.04
CA ASP A 116 -2.98 4.95 4.72
C ASP A 116 -1.89 5.07 3.65
N LYS A 117 -1.64 3.95 2.97
CA LYS A 117 -0.58 3.85 1.96
C LYS A 117 -1.18 3.65 0.57
N PRO A 118 -0.61 4.27 -0.48
CA PRO A 118 -1.02 3.99 -1.85
C PRO A 118 -0.91 2.49 -2.16
N ALA A 119 -1.96 1.92 -2.75
CA ALA A 119 -2.00 0.48 -3.05
C ALA A 119 -0.84 0.05 -3.97
N GLU A 120 -0.41 0.91 -4.89
CA GLU A 120 0.73 0.65 -5.78
C GLU A 120 2.05 0.49 -5.01
N VAL A 121 2.26 1.31 -3.97
CA VAL A 121 3.45 1.22 -3.11
C VAL A 121 3.44 -0.08 -2.32
N VAL A 122 2.28 -0.47 -1.79
CA VAL A 122 2.10 -1.73 -1.06
C VAL A 122 2.37 -2.92 -1.99
N ARG A 123 1.75 -2.91 -3.17
CA ARG A 123 1.93 -3.94 -4.20
C ARG A 123 3.40 -4.08 -4.60
N SER A 124 4.07 -2.96 -4.90
CA SER A 124 5.50 -2.96 -5.24
C SER A 124 6.40 -3.52 -4.12
N ARG A 125 6.03 -3.34 -2.85
CA ARG A 125 6.76 -3.93 -1.72
C ARG A 125 6.50 -5.43 -1.60
N PHE A 126 5.26 -5.86 -1.74
CA PHE A 126 4.90 -7.27 -1.65
C PHE A 126 5.51 -8.12 -2.77
N MET A 127 5.59 -7.57 -3.99
CA MET A 127 6.29 -8.21 -5.10
C MET A 127 7.81 -8.42 -4.87
N LYS A 128 8.39 -7.83 -3.84
CA LYS A 128 9.81 -7.99 -3.46
C LYS A 128 10.01 -8.95 -2.30
N LEU A 129 8.94 -9.53 -1.78
CA LEU A 129 9.04 -10.54 -0.74
C LEU A 129 9.64 -11.83 -1.32
N ASN A 130 10.39 -12.53 -0.49
CA ASN A 130 10.97 -13.83 -0.79
C ASN A 130 10.81 -14.79 0.41
N ALA A 131 11.24 -16.03 0.25
CA ALA A 131 11.17 -17.06 1.29
C ALA A 131 11.80 -16.63 2.62
N ASP A 132 12.92 -15.90 2.60
CA ASP A 132 13.61 -15.49 3.83
C ASP A 132 12.78 -14.48 4.64
N HIS A 133 12.03 -13.59 3.98
CA HIS A 133 11.12 -12.68 4.66
C HIS A 133 9.99 -13.43 5.37
N ILE A 134 9.45 -14.49 4.75
CA ILE A 134 8.42 -15.33 5.34
C ILE A 134 8.97 -16.12 6.52
N ARG A 135 10.16 -16.73 6.39
CA ARG A 135 10.85 -17.42 7.49
C ARG A 135 11.09 -16.51 8.69
N PHE A 136 11.57 -15.30 8.42
CA PHE A 136 11.76 -14.29 9.47
C PHE A 136 10.43 -13.93 10.16
N MET A 137 9.35 -13.77 9.39
CA MET A 137 8.03 -13.47 9.93
C MET A 137 7.48 -14.63 10.78
N LEU A 138 7.58 -15.88 10.31
CA LEU A 138 7.17 -17.06 11.09
C LEU A 138 7.94 -17.14 12.41
N LYS A 139 9.25 -16.89 12.38
CA LYS A 139 10.08 -16.81 13.59
C LYS A 139 9.56 -15.75 14.56
N CYS A 140 9.30 -14.53 14.08
CA CYS A 140 8.76 -13.45 14.92
C CYS A 140 7.37 -13.78 15.47
N LEU A 141 6.55 -14.52 14.71
CA LEU A 141 5.24 -14.97 15.15
C LEU A 141 5.35 -16.00 16.26
N ALA A 142 6.26 -16.98 16.14
CA ALA A 142 6.52 -18.00 17.14
C ALA A 142 7.11 -17.43 18.44
N GLU A 143 7.98 -16.41 18.34
CA GLU A 143 8.58 -15.73 19.49
C GLU A 143 7.61 -14.76 20.21
N ASN A 144 6.47 -14.44 19.57
CA ASN A 144 5.52 -13.51 20.14
C ASN A 144 4.64 -14.19 21.21
N SER A 145 4.88 -13.86 22.47
CA SER A 145 4.11 -14.35 23.60
C SER A 145 2.80 -13.59 23.87
N ASN A 146 2.58 -12.46 23.19
CA ASN A 146 1.40 -11.62 23.39
C ASN A 146 0.24 -12.05 22.48
N PRO A 147 -1.00 -12.10 22.95
CA PRO A 147 -2.14 -12.43 22.12
C PRO A 147 -2.37 -11.35 21.05
N ILE A 148 -2.41 -11.75 19.79
CA ILE A 148 -2.65 -10.85 18.66
C ILE A 148 -4.16 -10.69 18.46
N ARG A 149 -4.69 -9.49 18.70
CA ARG A 149 -6.13 -9.19 18.57
C ARG A 149 -6.62 -9.25 17.12
N ASN A 150 -5.80 -8.81 16.17
CA ASN A 150 -6.14 -8.77 14.73
C ASN A 150 -4.99 -9.36 13.92
N MET A 151 -5.06 -10.67 13.70
CA MET A 151 -4.03 -11.41 12.97
C MET A 151 -3.82 -10.87 11.54
N LYS A 152 -4.90 -10.55 10.84
CA LYS A 152 -4.81 -10.02 9.46
C LYS A 152 -4.02 -8.70 9.39
N GLN A 153 -4.32 -7.77 10.28
CA GLN A 153 -3.62 -6.48 10.37
C GLN A 153 -2.16 -6.66 10.79
N TYR A 154 -1.91 -7.57 11.73
CA TYR A 154 -0.55 -7.91 12.16
C TYR A 154 0.28 -8.47 11.02
N LEU A 155 -0.25 -9.46 10.28
CA LEU A 155 0.43 -10.06 9.14
C LEU A 155 0.70 -9.04 8.03
N LEU A 156 -0.29 -8.19 7.69
CA LEU A 156 -0.09 -7.12 6.70
C LEU A 156 1.02 -6.14 7.10
N ALA A 157 1.04 -5.72 8.36
CA ALA A 157 2.07 -4.82 8.88
C ALA A 157 3.46 -5.47 8.89
N SER A 158 3.53 -6.73 9.32
CA SER A 158 4.77 -7.50 9.40
C SER A 158 5.34 -7.75 8.01
N LEU A 159 4.52 -8.20 7.05
CA LEU A 159 4.94 -8.42 5.66
C LEU A 159 5.39 -7.12 4.97
N TYR A 160 4.66 -6.02 5.20
CA TYR A 160 5.02 -4.72 4.64
C TYR A 160 6.38 -4.22 5.15
N ASN A 161 6.70 -4.48 6.42
CA ASN A 161 7.94 -4.05 7.04
C ASN A 161 9.06 -5.09 6.96
N ALA A 162 8.77 -6.35 6.63
CA ALA A 162 9.73 -7.44 6.65
C ALA A 162 11.06 -7.14 5.95
N PRO A 163 11.11 -6.55 4.73
CA PRO A 163 12.36 -6.25 4.06
C PRO A 163 13.31 -5.34 4.86
N THR A 164 12.74 -4.42 5.64
CA THR A 164 13.52 -3.47 6.45
C THR A 164 13.84 -4.03 7.84
N THR A 165 12.83 -4.63 8.49
CA THR A 165 12.98 -5.13 9.87
C THR A 165 13.87 -6.36 9.95
N MET A 166 13.84 -7.24 8.96
CA MET A 166 14.71 -8.41 8.91
C MET A 166 16.19 -8.00 8.89
N GLN A 167 16.56 -7.07 8.01
CA GLN A 167 17.94 -6.58 7.92
C GLN A 167 18.41 -5.96 9.23
N LEU A 168 17.60 -5.10 9.84
CA LEU A 168 17.92 -4.46 11.11
C LEU A 168 18.03 -5.47 12.25
N SER A 169 17.18 -6.49 12.28
CA SER A 169 17.20 -7.55 13.29
C SER A 169 18.49 -8.35 13.22
N TYR A 170 18.92 -8.78 12.03
CA TYR A 170 20.18 -9.51 11.86
C TYR A 170 21.41 -8.65 12.22
N GLN A 171 21.41 -7.37 11.85
CA GLN A 171 22.49 -6.46 12.25
C GLN A 171 22.56 -6.31 13.78
N ASN A 172 21.43 -6.14 14.44
CA ASN A 172 21.36 -6.02 15.89
C ASN A 172 21.84 -7.30 16.58
N GLN A 173 21.41 -8.47 16.11
CA GLN A 173 21.84 -9.76 16.66
C GLN A 173 23.36 -9.97 16.49
N THR A 174 23.90 -9.66 15.31
CA THR A 174 25.34 -9.75 15.06
C THR A 174 26.13 -8.85 15.99
N ASN A 175 25.70 -7.61 16.19
CA ASN A 175 26.36 -6.67 17.10
C ASN A 175 26.31 -7.14 18.56
N HIS A 176 25.19 -7.69 19.01
CA HIS A 176 25.05 -8.27 20.34
C HIS A 176 25.98 -9.47 20.52
N ASP A 177 26.07 -10.39 19.57
CA ASP A 177 26.93 -11.57 19.65
C ASP A 177 28.40 -11.20 19.65
N LEU A 178 28.81 -10.17 18.91
CA LEU A 178 30.16 -9.64 18.90
C LEU A 178 30.51 -8.98 20.25
N ALA A 179 29.59 -8.28 20.88
CA ALA A 179 29.78 -7.65 22.17
C ALA A 179 29.95 -8.68 23.30
N ASN A 180 29.24 -9.81 23.22
CA ASN A 180 29.28 -10.86 24.25
C ASN A 180 30.46 -11.84 24.11
N ARG A 181 31.21 -11.77 22.99
CA ARG A 181 32.43 -12.57 22.80
C ARG A 181 33.72 -11.95 23.43
N ARG A 182 33.61 -10.78 24.04
CA ARG A 182 34.68 -10.11 24.76
C ARG A 182 34.60 -10.40 26.26
#